data_97fca545f02ad10978a21ccd284ed48f
#
_entry.id   97fca545f02ad10978a21ccd284ed48f
#
_cell.length_a   1.000
_cell.length_b   1.000
_cell.length_c   1.000
_cell.angle_alpha   90.00
_cell.angle_beta   90.00
_cell.angle_gamma   90.00
#
_symmetry.space_group_name_H-M   'P 1'
#
loop_
_entity.id
_entity.type
_entity.pdbx_description
1 polymer ?
#
loop_
_entity_poly.entity_id
_entity_poly.type
_entity_poly.pdbx_seq_one_letter_code
_entity_poly.pdbx_strand_id
1 'polypeptide(L)'
;MKKLVLVLVVLLVAIGFVFGASYTNNEYQKKARELTALAQEAFDEGDYDKAIELTAQAEDYAEKSQAYIQMMIAKADAEKQMTIAKTQQAWALRVRGDVNYPMAYTAGTKSLENGQTAFDKEDFVGASAYAIEAIQAFSSIEEVTPLPQFYIVRPWAENKDCYWNISGRSYVYNNPTLWENLYQANKTKMKDPANPDLIYPGMKVEIPSITGEYREGTYSPKAEYKTFNANR
;
A
#
# COMPACT_ATOMS: atom_id res chain seq x y z
N MET A 1 -49.23 19.62 -25.52
CA MET A 1 -48.62 18.99 -24.35
C MET A 1 -47.83 17.73 -24.72
N LYS A 2 -48.37 16.79 -25.51
CA LYS A 2 -47.68 15.55 -25.91
C LYS A 2 -46.34 15.76 -26.67
N LYS A 3 -46.22 16.77 -27.56
CA LYS A 3 -44.99 17.14 -28.26
C LYS A 3 -43.88 17.69 -27.33
N LEU A 4 -44.27 18.36 -26.26
CA LEU A 4 -43.35 18.93 -25.31
C LEU A 4 -42.68 17.84 -24.43
N VAL A 5 -43.43 16.79 -24.09
CA VAL A 5 -42.95 15.63 -23.30
C VAL A 5 -41.93 14.85 -24.07
N LEU A 6 -42.16 14.59 -25.37
CA LEU A 6 -41.24 13.84 -26.24
C LEU A 6 -39.90 14.60 -26.45
N VAL A 7 -39.95 15.93 -26.62
CA VAL A 7 -38.74 16.78 -26.74
C VAL A 7 -37.95 16.81 -25.42
N LEU A 8 -38.64 16.75 -24.28
CA LEU A 8 -38.01 16.74 -22.97
C LEU A 8 -37.27 15.41 -22.69
N VAL A 9 -37.84 14.29 -23.13
CA VAL A 9 -37.24 12.94 -22.99
C VAL A 9 -36.00 12.79 -23.86
N VAL A 10 -36.04 13.28 -25.12
CA VAL A 10 -34.87 13.27 -26.02
C VAL A 10 -33.72 14.13 -25.46
N LEU A 11 -34.03 15.23 -24.75
CA LEU A 11 -33.06 16.08 -24.09
C LEU A 11 -32.45 15.44 -22.83
N LEU A 12 -33.22 14.67 -22.06
CA LEU A 12 -32.71 13.97 -20.85
C LEU A 12 -31.73 12.85 -21.17
N VAL A 13 -31.91 12.14 -22.28
CA VAL A 13 -30.96 11.11 -22.76
C VAL A 13 -29.61 11.73 -23.17
N ALA A 14 -29.58 13.02 -23.52
CA ALA A 14 -28.38 13.71 -23.97
C ALA A 14 -27.50 14.30 -22.83
N ILE A 15 -27.97 14.42 -21.59
CA ILE A 15 -27.26 15.13 -20.49
C ILE A 15 -26.29 14.20 -19.70
N GLY A 16 -26.31 12.90 -19.93
CA GLY A 16 -25.48 11.91 -19.19
C GLY A 16 -23.98 11.83 -19.54
N PHE A 17 -23.39 12.80 -20.27
CA PHE A 17 -22.16 12.54 -21.04
C PHE A 17 -20.87 13.26 -20.59
N VAL A 18 -20.59 13.44 -19.33
CA VAL A 18 -19.34 14.13 -18.98
C VAL A 18 -18.26 13.26 -18.31
N PHE A 19 -18.58 12.10 -17.75
CA PHE A 19 -17.58 11.24 -17.10
C PHE A 19 -17.69 9.78 -17.56
N GLY A 20 -16.73 9.32 -18.36
CA GLY A 20 -16.62 7.91 -18.71
C GLY A 20 -16.76 7.59 -20.20
N ALA A 21 -16.15 8.37 -21.08
CA ALA A 21 -16.21 8.16 -22.55
C ALA A 21 -15.89 6.72 -23.01
N SER A 22 -15.18 5.93 -22.19
CA SER A 22 -14.83 4.54 -22.50
C SER A 22 -16.00 3.55 -22.31
N TYR A 23 -16.98 3.83 -21.43
CA TYR A 23 -18.06 2.90 -21.10
C TYR A 23 -19.42 3.30 -21.68
N THR A 24 -19.52 4.44 -22.38
CA THR A 24 -20.77 5.00 -22.90
C THR A 24 -21.36 4.20 -24.08
N ASN A 25 -20.56 3.40 -24.77
CA ASN A 25 -21.03 2.59 -25.90
C ASN A 25 -21.34 1.15 -25.46
N ASN A 26 -22.08 0.97 -24.36
CA ASN A 26 -22.52 -0.33 -23.87
C ASN A 26 -23.80 -0.81 -24.55
N GLU A 27 -24.16 -2.07 -24.32
CA GLU A 27 -25.35 -2.71 -24.95
C GLU A 27 -26.66 -2.04 -24.52
N TYR A 28 -26.78 -1.62 -23.27
CA TYR A 28 -27.95 -0.92 -22.77
C TYR A 28 -28.14 0.43 -23.48
N GLN A 29 -27.07 1.18 -23.70
CA GLN A 29 -27.11 2.45 -24.41
C GLN A 29 -27.49 2.26 -25.89
N LYS A 30 -27.02 1.20 -26.56
CA LYS A 30 -27.40 0.88 -27.92
C LYS A 30 -28.89 0.57 -28.00
N LYS A 31 -29.39 -0.23 -27.05
CA LYS A 31 -30.82 -0.58 -27.01
C LYS A 31 -31.71 0.63 -26.71
N ALA A 32 -31.30 1.50 -25.80
CA ALA A 32 -32.02 2.75 -25.53
C ALA A 32 -32.15 3.61 -26.80
N ARG A 33 -31.07 3.77 -27.57
CA ARG A 33 -31.08 4.53 -28.84
C ARG A 33 -31.98 3.89 -29.89
N GLU A 34 -31.94 2.56 -30.03
CA GLU A 34 -32.80 1.81 -30.93
C GLU A 34 -34.29 2.05 -30.60
N LEU A 35 -34.66 1.90 -29.32
CA LEU A 35 -36.02 2.10 -28.86
C LEU A 35 -36.48 3.57 -29.00
N THR A 36 -35.58 4.52 -28.79
CA THR A 36 -35.86 5.95 -29.03
C THR A 36 -36.18 6.21 -30.51
N ALA A 37 -35.43 5.58 -31.43
CA ALA A 37 -35.69 5.72 -32.88
C ALA A 37 -37.04 5.11 -33.26
N LEU A 38 -37.38 3.92 -32.76
CA LEU A 38 -38.66 3.28 -32.96
C LEU A 38 -39.83 4.06 -32.36
N ALA A 39 -39.61 4.69 -31.17
CA ALA A 39 -40.63 5.56 -30.57
C ALA A 39 -40.89 6.80 -31.43
N GLN A 40 -39.85 7.37 -32.05
CA GLN A 40 -40.02 8.49 -32.97
C GLN A 40 -40.79 8.08 -34.23
N GLU A 41 -40.49 6.93 -34.82
CA GLU A 41 -41.19 6.38 -35.97
C GLU A 41 -42.70 6.17 -35.69
N ALA A 42 -43.01 5.49 -34.55
CA ALA A 42 -44.40 5.29 -34.12
C ALA A 42 -45.14 6.63 -33.88
N PHE A 43 -44.44 7.63 -33.33
CA PHE A 43 -45.01 8.97 -33.14
C PHE A 43 -45.32 9.67 -34.47
N ASP A 44 -44.44 9.56 -35.46
CA ASP A 44 -44.59 10.16 -36.78
C ASP A 44 -45.73 9.45 -37.60
N GLU A 45 -45.94 8.14 -37.37
CA GLU A 45 -47.07 7.37 -37.90
C GLU A 45 -48.42 7.65 -37.22
N GLY A 46 -48.41 8.36 -36.07
CA GLY A 46 -49.60 8.71 -35.29
C GLY A 46 -50.01 7.64 -34.27
N ASP A 47 -49.21 6.58 -34.09
CA ASP A 47 -49.41 5.54 -33.08
C ASP A 47 -48.82 6.01 -31.75
N TYR A 48 -49.56 6.89 -31.07
CA TYR A 48 -49.09 7.54 -29.83
C TYR A 48 -48.97 6.59 -28.64
N ASP A 49 -49.80 5.54 -28.61
CA ASP A 49 -49.76 4.58 -27.48
C ASP A 49 -48.50 3.72 -27.59
N LYS A 50 -48.14 3.26 -28.75
CA LYS A 50 -46.89 2.56 -29.02
C LYS A 50 -45.65 3.46 -28.79
N ALA A 51 -45.72 4.73 -29.21
CA ALA A 51 -44.65 5.67 -28.99
C ALA A 51 -44.38 5.90 -27.48
N ILE A 52 -45.43 5.94 -26.66
CA ILE A 52 -45.32 6.07 -25.18
C ILE A 52 -44.68 4.82 -24.59
N GLU A 53 -45.12 3.61 -25.01
CA GLU A 53 -44.55 2.35 -24.52
C GLU A 53 -43.05 2.24 -24.84
N LEU A 54 -42.70 2.49 -26.13
CA LEU A 54 -41.28 2.45 -26.55
C LEU A 54 -40.41 3.47 -25.85
N THR A 55 -40.95 4.66 -25.56
CA THR A 55 -40.24 5.70 -24.78
C THR A 55 -39.97 5.22 -23.37
N ALA A 56 -40.95 4.62 -22.69
CA ALA A 56 -40.73 4.08 -21.33
C ALA A 56 -39.67 2.96 -21.29
N GLN A 57 -39.68 2.10 -22.33
CA GLN A 57 -38.64 1.06 -22.49
C GLN A 57 -37.26 1.70 -22.74
N ALA A 58 -37.16 2.76 -23.54
CA ALA A 58 -35.89 3.46 -23.79
C ALA A 58 -35.35 4.10 -22.53
N GLU A 59 -36.21 4.68 -21.67
CA GLU A 59 -35.83 5.22 -20.38
C GLU A 59 -35.25 4.15 -19.44
N ASP A 60 -35.93 2.98 -19.33
CA ASP A 60 -35.42 1.86 -18.51
C ASP A 60 -34.02 1.39 -18.99
N TYR A 61 -33.80 1.30 -20.28
CA TYR A 61 -32.49 0.96 -20.81
C TYR A 61 -31.43 2.07 -20.62
N ALA A 62 -31.86 3.33 -20.65
CA ALA A 62 -30.95 4.44 -20.35
C ALA A 62 -30.51 4.43 -18.87
N GLU A 63 -31.43 4.14 -17.94
CA GLU A 63 -31.10 3.97 -16.51
C GLU A 63 -30.15 2.79 -16.29
N LYS A 64 -30.41 1.63 -16.93
CA LYS A 64 -29.49 0.47 -16.88
C LYS A 64 -28.11 0.80 -17.44
N SER A 65 -28.04 1.58 -18.52
CA SER A 65 -26.77 2.06 -19.08
C SER A 65 -26.02 2.93 -18.09
N GLN A 66 -26.71 3.83 -17.41
CA GLN A 66 -26.09 4.71 -16.38
C GLN A 66 -25.59 3.90 -15.19
N ALA A 67 -26.36 2.97 -14.67
CA ALA A 67 -25.95 2.06 -13.61
C ALA A 67 -24.70 1.25 -14.00
N TYR A 68 -24.67 0.71 -15.20
CA TYR A 68 -23.52 0.00 -15.74
C TYR A 68 -22.27 0.87 -15.82
N ILE A 69 -22.39 2.12 -16.29
CA ILE A 69 -21.28 3.04 -16.39
C ILE A 69 -20.71 3.34 -14.98
N GLN A 70 -21.58 3.60 -13.99
CA GLN A 70 -21.16 3.85 -12.60
C GLN A 70 -20.44 2.63 -12.01
N MET A 71 -20.96 1.44 -12.25
CA MET A 71 -20.33 0.19 -11.82
C MET A 71 -18.93 0.02 -12.44
N MET A 72 -18.79 0.29 -13.74
CA MET A 72 -17.51 0.16 -14.43
C MET A 72 -16.48 1.19 -13.99
N ILE A 73 -16.91 2.42 -13.66
CA ILE A 73 -16.05 3.45 -13.08
C ILE A 73 -15.58 3.01 -11.69
N ALA A 74 -16.50 2.54 -10.84
CA ALA A 74 -16.14 2.07 -9.49
C ALA A 74 -15.19 0.86 -9.56
N LYS A 75 -15.41 -0.07 -10.51
CA LYS A 75 -14.52 -1.20 -10.74
C LYS A 75 -13.10 -0.74 -11.11
N ALA A 76 -12.98 0.16 -12.07
CA ALA A 76 -11.69 0.69 -12.50
C ALA A 76 -10.95 1.42 -11.37
N ASP A 77 -11.68 2.17 -10.53
CA ASP A 77 -11.10 2.81 -9.35
C ASP A 77 -10.63 1.76 -8.33
N ALA A 78 -11.45 0.76 -8.02
CA ALA A 78 -11.07 -0.32 -7.12
C ALA A 78 -9.81 -1.08 -7.60
N GLU A 79 -9.75 -1.45 -8.88
CA GLU A 79 -8.58 -2.08 -9.50
C GLU A 79 -7.31 -1.23 -9.33
N LYS A 80 -7.44 0.09 -9.55
CA LYS A 80 -6.35 1.04 -9.38
C LYS A 80 -5.88 1.11 -7.92
N GLN A 81 -6.79 1.30 -6.97
CA GLN A 81 -6.43 1.41 -5.54
C GLN A 81 -5.83 0.11 -5.01
N MET A 82 -6.39 -1.04 -5.39
CA MET A 82 -5.85 -2.34 -5.01
C MET A 82 -4.45 -2.58 -5.59
N THR A 83 -4.18 -2.12 -6.80
CA THR A 83 -2.84 -2.19 -7.41
C THR A 83 -1.83 -1.35 -6.64
N ILE A 84 -2.22 -0.13 -6.23
CA ILE A 84 -1.39 0.74 -5.39
C ILE A 84 -1.12 0.06 -4.04
N ALA A 85 -2.16 -0.46 -3.38
CA ALA A 85 -2.05 -1.14 -2.09
C ALA A 85 -1.09 -2.36 -2.17
N LYS A 86 -1.23 -3.20 -3.19
CA LYS A 86 -0.34 -4.36 -3.43
C LYS A 86 1.12 -3.93 -3.65
N THR A 87 1.33 -2.83 -4.37
CA THR A 87 2.67 -2.27 -4.59
C THR A 87 3.29 -1.77 -3.29
N GLN A 88 2.50 -1.08 -2.45
CA GLN A 88 2.97 -0.62 -1.14
C GLN A 88 3.22 -1.78 -0.18
N GLN A 89 2.38 -2.82 -0.18
CA GLN A 89 2.62 -4.05 0.59
C GLN A 89 3.95 -4.70 0.22
N ALA A 90 4.22 -4.84 -1.08
CA ALA A 90 5.48 -5.41 -1.57
C ALA A 90 6.70 -4.56 -1.17
N TRP A 91 6.58 -3.23 -1.22
CA TRP A 91 7.62 -2.33 -0.72
C TRP A 91 7.80 -2.47 0.79
N ALA A 92 6.71 -2.47 1.56
CA ALA A 92 6.75 -2.62 3.01
C ALA A 92 7.43 -3.93 3.43
N LEU A 93 7.14 -5.04 2.73
CA LEU A 93 7.82 -6.32 2.96
C LEU A 93 9.33 -6.24 2.65
N ARG A 94 9.71 -5.59 1.55
CA ARG A 94 11.13 -5.42 1.17
C ARG A 94 11.94 -4.66 2.21
N VAL A 95 11.32 -3.66 2.88
CA VAL A 95 11.97 -2.87 3.95
C VAL A 95 11.75 -3.49 5.33
N ARG A 96 11.30 -4.76 5.40
CA ARG A 96 11.03 -5.50 6.63
C ARG A 96 9.99 -4.81 7.53
N GLY A 97 8.98 -4.21 6.93
CA GLY A 97 7.87 -3.59 7.62
C GLY A 97 7.04 -4.59 8.45
N ASP A 98 6.99 -5.84 8.01
CA ASP A 98 6.39 -6.97 8.75
C ASP A 98 7.04 -7.21 10.12
N VAL A 99 8.34 -6.94 10.24
CA VAL A 99 9.12 -7.11 11.47
C VAL A 99 9.21 -5.80 12.27
N ASN A 100 9.48 -4.69 11.60
CA ASN A 100 9.75 -3.40 12.25
C ASN A 100 8.47 -2.62 12.60
N TYR A 101 7.37 -2.89 11.85
CA TYR A 101 6.06 -2.24 12.01
C TYR A 101 4.93 -3.28 11.95
N PRO A 102 4.93 -4.34 12.79
CA PRO A 102 4.05 -5.49 12.65
C PRO A 102 2.56 -5.13 12.72
N MET A 103 2.19 -4.13 13.51
CA MET A 103 0.81 -3.67 13.62
C MET A 103 0.32 -3.02 12.32
N ALA A 104 1.11 -2.10 11.76
CA ALA A 104 0.77 -1.42 10.51
C ALA A 104 0.74 -2.40 9.33
N TYR A 105 1.72 -3.28 9.24
CA TYR A 105 1.79 -4.29 8.19
C TYR A 105 0.60 -5.26 8.24
N THR A 106 0.25 -5.76 9.43
CA THR A 106 -0.89 -6.66 9.63
C THR A 106 -2.22 -5.96 9.32
N ALA A 107 -2.40 -4.72 9.77
CA ALA A 107 -3.60 -3.95 9.49
C ALA A 107 -3.77 -3.72 7.98
N GLY A 108 -2.72 -3.28 7.29
CA GLY A 108 -2.76 -3.07 5.84
C GLY A 108 -3.03 -4.36 5.06
N THR A 109 -2.41 -5.47 5.45
CA THR A 109 -2.65 -6.79 4.83
C THR A 109 -4.09 -7.23 5.00
N LYS A 110 -4.65 -7.09 6.19
CA LYS A 110 -6.05 -7.44 6.47
C LYS A 110 -7.03 -6.58 5.67
N SER A 111 -6.81 -5.27 5.59
CA SER A 111 -7.66 -4.39 4.78
C SER A 111 -7.57 -4.75 3.30
N LEU A 112 -6.39 -5.10 2.78
CA LEU A 112 -6.24 -5.54 1.38
C LEU A 112 -6.96 -6.86 1.08
N GLU A 113 -6.97 -7.81 2.01
CA GLU A 113 -7.73 -9.07 1.93
C GLU A 113 -9.25 -8.81 1.93
N ASN A 114 -9.72 -7.90 2.80
CA ASN A 114 -11.12 -7.46 2.81
C ASN A 114 -11.49 -6.79 1.48
N GLY A 115 -10.60 -5.96 0.94
CA GLY A 115 -10.76 -5.33 -0.36
C GLY A 115 -10.89 -6.35 -1.50
N GLN A 116 -10.06 -7.40 -1.50
CA GLN A 116 -10.19 -8.48 -2.48
C GLN A 116 -11.54 -9.21 -2.32
N THR A 117 -11.95 -9.48 -1.10
CA THR A 117 -13.24 -10.14 -0.82
C THR A 117 -14.44 -9.31 -1.28
N ALA A 118 -14.39 -7.99 -1.09
CA ALA A 118 -15.41 -7.06 -1.57
C ALA A 118 -15.43 -7.01 -3.11
N PHE A 119 -14.26 -6.96 -3.74
CA PHE A 119 -14.12 -6.97 -5.19
C PHE A 119 -14.70 -8.23 -5.83
N ASP A 120 -14.45 -9.40 -5.24
CA ASP A 120 -14.96 -10.69 -5.72
C ASP A 120 -16.49 -10.81 -5.58
N LYS A 121 -17.09 -9.99 -4.72
CA LYS A 121 -18.54 -9.84 -4.54
C LYS A 121 -19.13 -8.70 -5.38
N GLU A 122 -18.35 -8.11 -6.27
CA GLU A 122 -18.72 -6.95 -7.09
C GLU A 122 -19.06 -5.68 -6.28
N ASP A 123 -18.71 -5.64 -4.98
CA ASP A 123 -18.74 -4.41 -4.18
C ASP A 123 -17.46 -3.58 -4.44
N PHE A 124 -17.43 -2.93 -5.60
CA PHE A 124 -16.25 -2.18 -6.03
C PHE A 124 -16.01 -0.92 -5.20
N VAL A 125 -17.07 -0.33 -4.66
CA VAL A 125 -16.95 0.85 -3.76
C VAL A 125 -16.31 0.43 -2.44
N GLY A 126 -16.77 -0.66 -1.84
CA GLY A 126 -16.18 -1.24 -0.64
C GLY A 126 -14.74 -1.70 -0.88
N ALA A 127 -14.47 -2.33 -2.03
CA ALA A 127 -13.11 -2.75 -2.39
C ALA A 127 -12.13 -1.58 -2.49
N SER A 128 -12.54 -0.46 -3.11
CA SER A 128 -11.74 0.76 -3.16
C SER A 128 -11.49 1.35 -1.78
N ALA A 129 -12.52 1.40 -0.92
CA ALA A 129 -12.39 1.90 0.46
C ALA A 129 -11.38 1.07 1.27
N TYR A 130 -11.48 -0.25 1.25
CA TYR A 130 -10.51 -1.13 1.93
C TYR A 130 -9.09 -1.01 1.36
N ALA A 131 -8.96 -0.85 0.06
CA ALA A 131 -7.65 -0.63 -0.55
C ALA A 131 -7.01 0.68 -0.08
N ILE A 132 -7.79 1.76 0.06
CA ILE A 132 -7.33 3.04 0.62
C ILE A 132 -6.91 2.90 2.08
N GLU A 133 -7.66 2.16 2.90
CA GLU A 133 -7.25 1.84 4.28
C GLU A 133 -5.92 1.08 4.32
N ALA A 134 -5.74 0.10 3.44
CA ALA A 134 -4.48 -0.63 3.31
C ALA A 134 -3.32 0.31 2.94
N ILE A 135 -3.52 1.21 1.98
CA ILE A 135 -2.54 2.23 1.58
C ILE A 135 -2.15 3.10 2.77
N GLN A 136 -3.12 3.57 3.55
CA GLN A 136 -2.87 4.40 4.74
C GLN A 136 -2.06 3.64 5.80
N ALA A 137 -2.38 2.37 6.05
CA ALA A 137 -1.64 1.54 6.99
C ALA A 137 -0.18 1.35 6.53
N PHE A 138 0.06 0.98 5.27
CA PHE A 138 1.41 0.80 4.74
C PHE A 138 2.19 2.11 4.64
N SER A 139 1.55 3.26 4.47
CA SER A 139 2.21 4.57 4.40
C SER A 139 2.89 4.99 5.71
N SER A 140 2.50 4.39 6.83
CA SER A 140 3.15 4.60 8.13
C SER A 140 4.44 3.81 8.32
N ILE A 141 4.76 2.90 7.39
CA ILE A 141 5.98 2.09 7.42
C ILE A 141 7.13 2.91 6.82
N GLU A 142 8.23 2.99 7.55
CA GLU A 142 9.46 3.64 7.10
C GLU A 142 10.56 2.60 6.90
N GLU A 143 11.45 2.86 5.96
CA GLU A 143 12.67 2.07 5.81
C GLU A 143 13.58 2.26 7.03
N VAL A 144 13.82 1.16 7.74
CA VAL A 144 14.73 1.16 8.89
C VAL A 144 16.13 0.78 8.40
N THR A 145 17.05 1.75 8.39
CA THR A 145 18.46 1.47 8.14
C THR A 145 19.02 0.63 9.28
N PRO A 146 19.50 -0.61 9.05
CA PRO A 146 20.02 -1.45 10.10
C PRO A 146 21.29 -0.86 10.72
N LEU A 147 21.43 -0.99 12.04
CA LEU A 147 22.71 -0.81 12.69
C LEU A 147 23.60 -2.04 12.45
N PRO A 148 24.93 -1.94 12.51
CA PRO A 148 25.78 -3.09 12.28
C PRO A 148 25.56 -4.15 13.38
N GLN A 149 25.43 -5.40 12.96
CA GLN A 149 25.38 -6.57 13.86
C GLN A 149 26.76 -7.01 14.29
N PHE A 150 27.77 -6.76 13.47
CA PHE A 150 29.12 -7.18 13.75
C PHE A 150 30.11 -6.02 13.57
N TYR A 151 31.17 -6.06 14.36
CA TYR A 151 32.31 -5.18 14.25
C TYR A 151 33.61 -5.99 14.19
N ILE A 152 34.54 -5.60 13.32
CA ILE A 152 35.88 -6.19 13.27
C ILE A 152 36.81 -5.32 14.08
N VAL A 153 37.40 -5.89 15.14
CA VAL A 153 38.36 -5.19 16.01
C VAL A 153 39.57 -4.75 15.17
N ARG A 154 39.94 -3.50 15.31
CA ARG A 154 41.09 -2.88 14.67
C ARG A 154 42.29 -2.75 15.63
N PRO A 155 43.50 -2.57 15.07
CA PRO A 155 44.66 -2.35 15.89
C PRO A 155 44.46 -1.19 16.88
N TRP A 156 44.96 -1.36 18.10
CA TRP A 156 44.90 -0.33 19.14
C TRP A 156 45.47 1.02 18.71
N ALA A 157 46.59 0.98 17.95
CA ALA A 157 47.24 2.18 17.45
C ALA A 157 46.33 3.00 16.48
N GLU A 158 45.43 2.35 15.79
CA GLU A 158 44.53 2.98 14.82
C GLU A 158 43.25 3.51 15.46
N ASN A 159 42.62 2.68 16.29
CA ASN A 159 41.24 2.94 16.73
C ASN A 159 41.04 2.85 18.25
N LYS A 160 42.05 2.42 19.00
CA LYS A 160 41.96 2.18 20.45
C LYS A 160 40.79 1.26 20.80
N ASP A 161 40.63 0.17 20.04
CA ASP A 161 39.51 -0.74 20.19
C ASP A 161 39.62 -1.55 21.49
N CYS A 162 38.64 -1.37 22.35
CA CYS A 162 38.29 -2.22 23.47
C CYS A 162 36.76 -2.20 23.61
N TYR A 163 36.19 -3.09 24.40
CA TYR A 163 34.71 -3.14 24.53
C TYR A 163 34.13 -1.81 24.99
N TRP A 164 34.79 -1.07 25.85
CA TRP A 164 34.38 0.26 26.31
C TRP A 164 34.30 1.26 25.15
N ASN A 165 35.36 1.39 24.35
CA ASN A 165 35.39 2.32 23.24
C ASN A 165 34.47 1.90 22.08
N ILE A 166 34.36 0.59 21.81
CA ILE A 166 33.45 0.06 20.80
C ILE A 166 31.99 0.36 21.20
N SER A 167 31.61 0.11 22.46
CA SER A 167 30.30 0.39 23.01
C SER A 167 29.90 1.88 22.89
N GLY A 168 30.87 2.78 23.07
CA GLY A 168 30.70 4.25 22.99
C GLY A 168 30.43 4.76 21.55
N ARG A 169 30.64 3.96 20.52
CA ARG A 169 30.41 4.42 19.13
C ARG A 169 28.92 4.64 18.86
N SER A 170 28.61 5.68 18.11
CA SER A 170 27.22 6.08 17.84
C SER A 170 26.38 4.97 17.20
N TYR A 171 26.97 4.16 16.36
CA TYR A 171 26.32 3.02 15.67
C TYR A 171 26.35 1.72 16.49
N VAL A 172 26.96 1.70 17.68
CA VAL A 172 26.93 0.56 18.61
C VAL A 172 25.88 0.85 19.68
N TYR A 173 26.24 1.44 20.80
CA TYR A 173 25.30 1.79 21.85
C TYR A 173 25.33 3.29 22.22
N ASN A 174 26.21 4.06 21.61
CA ASN A 174 26.45 5.48 21.94
C ASN A 174 26.66 5.71 23.46
N ASN A 175 27.06 4.66 24.14
CA ASN A 175 27.28 4.68 25.60
C ASN A 175 28.34 3.65 25.99
N PRO A 176 29.53 4.09 26.41
CA PRO A 176 30.60 3.19 26.82
C PRO A 176 30.24 2.27 27.99
N THR A 177 29.36 2.72 28.92
CA THR A 177 28.97 1.92 30.09
C THR A 177 28.24 0.64 29.77
N LEU A 178 27.70 0.51 28.53
CA LEU A 178 27.01 -0.68 28.04
C LEU A 178 27.96 -1.75 27.48
N TRP A 179 29.26 -1.64 27.69
CA TRP A 179 30.28 -2.55 27.20
C TRP A 179 30.07 -4.02 27.61
N GLU A 180 29.47 -4.23 28.78
CA GLU A 180 29.19 -5.58 29.28
C GLU A 180 28.27 -6.38 28.31
N ASN A 181 27.31 -5.74 27.61
CA ASN A 181 26.47 -6.39 26.64
C ASN A 181 27.32 -6.99 25.48
N LEU A 182 28.33 -6.25 25.03
CA LEU A 182 29.26 -6.74 24.02
C LEU A 182 30.09 -7.90 24.55
N TYR A 183 30.66 -7.75 25.77
CA TYR A 183 31.47 -8.80 26.37
C TYR A 183 30.65 -10.11 26.54
N GLN A 184 29.49 -10.04 27.13
CA GLN A 184 28.67 -11.25 27.38
C GLN A 184 28.28 -11.98 26.07
N ALA A 185 27.94 -11.22 25.02
CA ALA A 185 27.62 -11.79 23.71
C ALA A 185 28.82 -12.47 23.02
N ASN A 186 30.04 -12.06 23.36
CA ASN A 186 31.26 -12.53 22.70
C ASN A 186 32.16 -13.40 23.57
N LYS A 187 31.86 -13.51 24.87
CA LYS A 187 32.68 -14.18 25.88
C LYS A 187 33.11 -15.60 25.45
N THR A 188 32.21 -16.37 24.89
CA THR A 188 32.51 -17.74 24.45
C THR A 188 33.42 -17.84 23.22
N LYS A 189 33.60 -16.71 22.51
CA LYS A 189 34.44 -16.62 21.29
C LYS A 189 35.83 -16.08 21.59
N MET A 190 36.09 -15.66 22.86
CA MET A 190 37.38 -15.09 23.29
C MET A 190 38.38 -16.16 23.62
N LYS A 191 39.68 -15.88 23.43
CA LYS A 191 40.78 -16.78 23.84
C LYS A 191 40.84 -16.98 25.33
N ASP A 192 40.60 -15.90 26.09
CA ASP A 192 40.47 -15.92 27.54
C ASP A 192 39.11 -15.32 27.92
N PRO A 193 38.10 -16.16 28.17
CA PRO A 193 36.75 -15.71 28.53
C PRO A 193 36.69 -15.00 29.92
N ALA A 194 37.71 -15.05 30.74
CA ALA A 194 37.74 -14.40 32.04
C ALA A 194 38.28 -12.96 31.98
N ASN A 195 38.95 -12.61 30.87
CA ASN A 195 39.59 -11.32 30.71
C ASN A 195 38.92 -10.49 29.58
N PRO A 196 37.98 -9.55 29.90
CA PRO A 196 37.32 -8.72 28.93
C PRO A 196 38.23 -7.77 28.16
N ASP A 197 39.45 -7.47 28.69
CA ASP A 197 40.39 -6.55 28.05
C ASP A 197 41.15 -7.23 26.90
N LEU A 198 41.09 -8.56 26.80
CA LEU A 198 41.87 -9.34 25.86
C LEU A 198 41.11 -9.58 24.54
N ILE A 199 40.91 -8.50 23.76
CA ILE A 199 40.42 -8.61 22.37
C ILE A 199 41.55 -8.34 21.38
N TYR A 200 41.49 -8.94 20.22
CA TYR A 200 42.60 -8.92 19.23
C TYR A 200 42.14 -8.30 17.90
N PRO A 201 42.99 -7.60 17.18
CA PRO A 201 42.74 -7.17 15.83
C PRO A 201 42.26 -8.34 14.95
N GLY A 202 41.19 -8.10 14.15
CA GLY A 202 40.58 -9.11 13.33
C GLY A 202 39.51 -9.94 14.03
N MET A 203 39.35 -9.84 15.35
CA MET A 203 38.25 -10.49 16.07
C MET A 203 36.92 -9.90 15.61
N LYS A 204 35.96 -10.78 15.24
CA LYS A 204 34.60 -10.40 14.89
C LYS A 204 33.74 -10.33 16.13
N VAL A 205 33.45 -9.12 16.59
CA VAL A 205 32.60 -8.82 17.73
C VAL A 205 31.15 -8.75 17.27
N GLU A 206 30.28 -9.54 17.89
CA GLU A 206 28.83 -9.44 17.75
C GLU A 206 28.29 -8.30 18.60
N ILE A 207 27.40 -7.50 18.04
CA ILE A 207 26.74 -6.39 18.73
C ILE A 207 25.27 -6.81 18.90
N PRO A 208 24.88 -7.31 20.09
CA PRO A 208 23.51 -7.72 20.33
C PRO A 208 22.56 -6.51 20.33
N SER A 209 21.31 -6.74 19.91
CA SER A 209 20.22 -5.78 20.12
C SER A 209 19.87 -5.74 21.61
N ILE A 210 19.76 -4.54 22.19
CA ILE A 210 19.44 -4.37 23.61
C ILE A 210 18.12 -3.63 23.84
N THR A 211 17.56 -2.99 22.79
CA THR A 211 16.25 -2.29 22.84
C THR A 211 15.30 -2.77 21.74
N GLY A 212 15.61 -3.86 21.05
CA GLY A 212 14.84 -4.37 19.91
C GLY A 212 15.21 -3.69 18.58
N GLU A 213 16.29 -2.91 18.56
CA GLU A 213 16.77 -2.26 17.33
C GLU A 213 17.22 -3.29 16.29
N TYR A 214 16.94 -2.99 15.01
CA TYR A 214 17.33 -3.85 13.91
C TYR A 214 18.82 -3.72 13.60
N ARG A 215 19.54 -4.85 13.66
CA ARG A 215 20.96 -4.96 13.34
C ARG A 215 21.22 -5.98 12.25
N GLU A 216 22.07 -5.64 11.28
CA GLU A 216 22.43 -6.51 10.19
C GLU A 216 23.83 -6.21 9.66
N GLY A 217 24.50 -7.24 9.17
CA GLY A 217 25.78 -7.10 8.50
C GLY A 217 26.96 -6.71 9.42
N THR A 218 28.10 -6.45 8.79
CA THR A 218 29.32 -6.03 9.49
C THR A 218 29.55 -4.53 9.26
N TYR A 219 29.96 -3.80 10.28
CA TYR A 219 30.29 -2.39 10.18
C TYR A 219 31.19 -2.09 8.98
N SER A 220 30.81 -1.10 8.19
CA SER A 220 31.60 -0.55 7.09
C SER A 220 31.83 0.95 7.29
N PRO A 221 33.08 1.45 7.22
CA PRO A 221 33.35 2.87 7.32
C PRO A 221 32.82 3.70 6.15
N LYS A 222 32.36 3.03 5.07
CA LYS A 222 31.75 3.66 3.89
C LYS A 222 30.25 3.82 3.99
N ALA A 223 29.59 3.16 4.97
CA ALA A 223 28.17 3.23 5.18
C ALA A 223 27.84 4.28 6.22
N GLU A 224 26.73 4.98 6.03
CA GLU A 224 26.16 5.88 7.04
C GLU A 224 25.23 5.10 7.97
N TYR A 225 25.41 5.27 9.26
CA TYR A 225 24.58 4.64 10.28
C TYR A 225 23.90 5.70 11.13
N LYS A 226 22.64 5.47 11.46
CA LYS A 226 21.94 6.29 12.46
C LYS A 226 22.59 6.11 13.83
N THR A 227 22.52 7.14 14.64
CA THR A 227 22.97 7.04 16.04
C THR A 227 21.99 6.14 16.81
N PHE A 228 22.54 5.17 17.53
CA PHE A 228 21.74 4.35 18.43
C PHE A 228 21.09 5.22 19.51
N ASN A 229 19.82 4.99 19.77
CA ASN A 229 19.05 5.67 20.80
C ASN A 229 18.34 4.63 21.67
N ALA A 230 18.70 4.57 22.94
CA ALA A 230 18.12 3.64 23.91
C ALA A 230 16.65 3.94 24.28
N ASN A 231 16.15 5.13 23.92
CA ASN A 231 14.81 5.61 24.31
C ASN A 231 13.76 5.43 23.17
N ARG A 232 13.94 4.45 22.30
CA ARG A 232 12.93 4.12 21.31
C ARG A 232 11.95 3.10 21.83
#